data_e41d5064111af7a89fff9615412ca02e
#
_entry.id   e41d5064111af7a89fff9615412ca02e
#
_cell.length_a   1.000
_cell.length_b   1.000
_cell.length_c   1.000
_cell.angle_alpha   90.00
_cell.angle_beta   90.00
_cell.angle_gamma   90.00
#
_symmetry.space_group_name_H-M   'P 1'
#
loop_
_entity.id
_entity.type
_entity.pdbx_description
1 polymer ?
#
loop_
_entity_poly.entity_id
_entity_poly.type
_entity_poly.pdbx_seq_one_letter_code
_entity_poly.pdbx_strand_id
1 'polypeptide(L)'
;MPRTEEANQRIREERRGQILDAASRVFARKGLAGTRIADIATEGEMSQGLIFRYFASKEEVFAAVVEKALQSATSLAQAALQQPCSPLEKLRWLLQIYLPGMWYKPDYALVMLYALNSEDTPQEVRELALEQSKLTLQLYRQLIVEGQEAGEVVQGDPDMLTLAFAACIQGLSSSVLHLPRTLGVDGSPDPEIVLKILKA
;
A
#
# COMPACT_ATOMS: atom_id res chain seq x y z
N MET A 1 -25.33 2.56 -30.68
CA MET A 1 -23.99 2.20 -31.15
C MET A 1 -23.39 1.19 -30.19
N PRO A 2 -22.80 0.08 -30.64
CA PRO A 2 -22.10 -0.85 -29.77
C PRO A 2 -20.90 -0.10 -29.14
N ARG A 3 -20.70 -0.27 -27.83
CA ARG A 3 -19.52 0.27 -27.12
C ARG A 3 -18.26 -0.33 -27.70
N THR A 4 -17.20 0.49 -27.87
CA THR A 4 -15.89 0.00 -28.30
C THR A 4 -15.33 -0.99 -27.26
N GLU A 5 -14.49 -1.91 -27.70
CA GLU A 5 -13.84 -2.92 -26.84
C GLU A 5 -13.06 -2.25 -25.69
N GLU A 6 -12.40 -1.13 -25.98
CA GLU A 6 -11.71 -0.27 -24.99
C GLU A 6 -12.64 0.31 -23.92
N ALA A 7 -13.86 0.77 -24.33
CA ALA A 7 -14.83 1.28 -23.37
C ALA A 7 -15.37 0.18 -22.44
N ASN A 8 -15.54 -1.04 -22.97
CA ASN A 8 -15.96 -2.19 -22.16
C ASN A 8 -14.85 -2.63 -21.19
N GLN A 9 -13.58 -2.60 -21.61
CA GLN A 9 -12.44 -2.91 -20.77
C GLN A 9 -12.32 -1.89 -19.61
N ARG A 10 -12.41 -0.59 -19.90
CA ARG A 10 -12.40 0.46 -18.85
C ARG A 10 -13.50 0.24 -17.81
N ILE A 11 -14.71 -0.02 -18.24
CA ILE A 11 -15.83 -0.28 -17.32
C ILE A 11 -15.57 -1.52 -16.47
N ARG A 12 -14.97 -2.56 -17.06
CA ARG A 12 -14.61 -3.78 -16.32
C ARG A 12 -13.54 -3.50 -15.26
N GLU A 13 -12.53 -2.72 -15.58
CA GLU A 13 -11.46 -2.31 -14.66
C GLU A 13 -11.99 -1.41 -13.54
N GLU A 14 -12.85 -0.44 -13.86
CA GLU A 14 -13.53 0.40 -12.88
C GLU A 14 -14.36 -0.43 -11.89
N ARG A 15 -15.12 -1.39 -12.39
CA ARG A 15 -15.93 -2.28 -11.54
C ARG A 15 -15.06 -3.19 -10.67
N ARG A 16 -13.99 -3.74 -11.24
CA ARG A 16 -13.02 -4.52 -10.47
C ARG A 16 -12.40 -3.65 -9.36
N GLY A 17 -12.05 -2.41 -9.67
CA GLY A 17 -11.54 -1.45 -8.69
C GLY A 17 -12.52 -1.18 -7.55
N GLN A 18 -13.81 -0.97 -7.84
CA GLN A 18 -14.85 -0.76 -6.83
C GLN A 18 -15.02 -1.97 -5.90
N ILE A 19 -14.95 -3.19 -6.44
CA ILE A 19 -14.99 -4.42 -5.63
C ILE A 19 -13.79 -4.47 -4.68
N LEU A 20 -12.58 -4.19 -5.18
CA LEU A 20 -11.36 -4.23 -4.37
C LEU A 20 -11.36 -3.15 -3.28
N ASP A 21 -11.89 -1.95 -3.55
CA ASP A 21 -12.00 -0.88 -2.57
C ASP A 21 -13.00 -1.22 -1.45
N ALA A 22 -14.14 -1.85 -1.78
CA ALA A 22 -15.06 -2.38 -0.77
C ALA A 22 -14.44 -3.52 0.03
N ALA A 23 -13.77 -4.44 -0.65
CA ALA A 23 -13.12 -5.59 -0.04
C ALA A 23 -12.00 -5.17 0.91
N SER A 24 -11.16 -4.18 0.55
CA SER A 24 -10.09 -3.69 1.42
C SER A 24 -10.63 -3.18 2.76
N ARG A 25 -11.75 -2.42 2.76
CA ARG A 25 -12.40 -1.95 3.99
C ARG A 25 -12.91 -3.09 4.86
N VAL A 26 -13.48 -4.14 4.25
CA VAL A 26 -14.00 -5.29 5.01
C VAL A 26 -12.87 -6.15 5.55
N PHE A 27 -11.87 -6.47 4.74
CA PHE A 27 -10.71 -7.25 5.17
C PHE A 27 -9.88 -6.53 6.25
N ALA A 28 -9.72 -5.21 6.15
CA ALA A 28 -9.04 -4.42 7.18
C ALA A 28 -9.70 -4.52 8.55
N ARG A 29 -11.04 -4.63 8.59
CA ARG A 29 -11.82 -4.73 9.84
C ARG A 29 -11.98 -6.16 10.36
N LYS A 30 -12.17 -7.14 9.48
CA LYS A 30 -12.59 -8.51 9.84
C LYS A 30 -11.53 -9.58 9.60
N GLY A 31 -10.45 -9.24 8.89
CA GLY A 31 -9.49 -10.21 8.38
C GLY A 31 -10.10 -11.12 7.30
N LEU A 32 -9.29 -12.04 6.77
CA LEU A 32 -9.73 -12.99 5.75
C LEU A 32 -10.74 -14.01 6.32
N ALA A 33 -10.43 -14.61 7.46
CA ALA A 33 -11.27 -15.64 8.08
C ALA A 33 -12.67 -15.10 8.43
N GLY A 34 -12.75 -13.89 8.99
CA GLY A 34 -14.01 -13.27 9.43
C GLY A 34 -14.87 -12.65 8.31
N THR A 35 -14.36 -12.60 7.07
CA THR A 35 -15.04 -11.95 5.93
C THR A 35 -15.86 -12.96 5.12
N ARG A 36 -17.05 -12.51 4.68
CA ARG A 36 -17.90 -13.21 3.71
C ARG A 36 -18.09 -12.34 2.46
N ILE A 37 -18.34 -12.94 1.31
CA ILE A 37 -18.66 -12.20 0.06
C ILE A 37 -19.87 -11.27 0.26
N ALA A 38 -20.85 -11.69 1.07
CA ALA A 38 -22.00 -10.85 1.43
C ALA A 38 -21.62 -9.54 2.13
N ASP A 39 -20.57 -9.57 2.98
CA ASP A 39 -20.06 -8.37 3.67
C ASP A 39 -19.48 -7.37 2.65
N ILE A 40 -18.71 -7.89 1.68
CA ILE A 40 -18.09 -7.08 0.62
C ILE A 40 -19.19 -6.49 -0.29
N ALA A 41 -20.21 -7.29 -0.63
CA ALA A 41 -21.33 -6.85 -1.44
C ALA A 41 -22.11 -5.72 -0.75
N THR A 42 -22.37 -5.86 0.56
CA THR A 42 -23.04 -4.83 1.36
C THR A 42 -22.20 -3.55 1.44
N GLU A 43 -20.89 -3.67 1.74
CA GLU A 43 -19.97 -2.54 1.84
C GLU A 43 -19.85 -1.74 0.52
N GLY A 44 -19.90 -2.45 -0.61
CA GLY A 44 -19.78 -1.85 -1.95
C GLY A 44 -21.12 -1.49 -2.60
N GLU A 45 -22.26 -1.66 -1.88
CA GLU A 45 -23.61 -1.45 -2.44
C GLU A 45 -23.83 -2.20 -3.76
N MET A 46 -23.37 -3.45 -3.83
CA MET A 46 -23.40 -4.27 -5.02
C MET A 46 -23.97 -5.67 -4.75
N SER A 47 -24.36 -6.40 -5.80
CA SER A 47 -24.82 -7.78 -5.63
C SER A 47 -23.64 -8.76 -5.48
N GLN A 48 -23.82 -9.84 -4.72
CA GLN A 48 -22.84 -10.93 -4.65
C GLN A 48 -22.57 -11.54 -6.03
N GLY A 49 -23.60 -11.66 -6.88
CA GLY A 49 -23.47 -12.14 -8.25
C GLY A 49 -22.54 -11.27 -9.11
N LEU A 50 -22.47 -9.96 -8.85
CA LEU A 50 -21.49 -9.09 -9.51
C LEU A 50 -20.07 -9.46 -9.09
N ILE A 51 -19.80 -9.69 -7.80
CA ILE A 51 -18.47 -10.08 -7.30
C ILE A 51 -18.05 -11.41 -7.92
N PHE A 52 -18.93 -12.41 -7.94
CA PHE A 52 -18.65 -13.72 -8.53
C PHE A 52 -18.41 -13.71 -10.06
N ARG A 53 -18.76 -12.63 -10.75
CA ARG A 53 -18.36 -12.45 -12.17
C ARG A 53 -16.90 -12.07 -12.35
N TYR A 54 -16.23 -11.59 -11.29
CA TYR A 54 -14.85 -11.12 -11.31
C TYR A 54 -13.89 -12.02 -10.53
N PHE A 55 -14.40 -12.70 -9.49
CA PHE A 55 -13.60 -13.49 -8.56
C PHE A 55 -14.35 -14.76 -8.19
N ALA A 56 -13.67 -15.89 -8.22
CA ALA A 56 -14.27 -17.19 -7.91
C ALA A 56 -14.48 -17.40 -6.39
N SER A 57 -13.67 -16.75 -5.55
CA SER A 57 -13.73 -16.90 -4.09
C SER A 57 -13.34 -15.61 -3.35
N LYS A 58 -13.55 -15.59 -2.04
CA LYS A 58 -13.09 -14.48 -1.19
C LYS A 58 -11.56 -14.43 -1.07
N GLU A 59 -10.91 -15.58 -1.15
CA GLU A 59 -9.46 -15.72 -1.15
C GLU A 59 -8.86 -15.08 -2.40
N GLU A 60 -9.49 -15.23 -3.57
CA GLU A 60 -9.09 -14.57 -4.80
C GLU A 60 -9.28 -13.05 -4.72
N VAL A 61 -10.39 -12.58 -4.10
CA VAL A 61 -10.58 -11.14 -3.83
C VAL A 61 -9.47 -10.62 -2.90
N PHE A 62 -9.14 -11.37 -1.85
CA PHE A 62 -8.10 -11.00 -0.90
C PHE A 62 -6.73 -10.90 -1.58
N ALA A 63 -6.35 -11.91 -2.37
CA ALA A 63 -5.12 -11.91 -3.15
C ALA A 63 -5.03 -10.67 -4.07
N ALA A 64 -6.13 -10.34 -4.76
CA ALA A 64 -6.18 -9.18 -5.65
C ALA A 64 -6.11 -7.83 -4.89
N VAL A 65 -6.63 -7.75 -3.66
CA VAL A 65 -6.47 -6.55 -2.79
C VAL A 65 -5.01 -6.40 -2.38
N VAL A 66 -4.36 -7.49 -1.95
CA VAL A 66 -2.94 -7.50 -1.58
C VAL A 66 -2.07 -7.10 -2.78
N GLU A 67 -2.30 -7.70 -3.93
CA GLU A 67 -1.60 -7.37 -5.18
C GLU A 67 -1.73 -5.88 -5.54
N LYS A 68 -2.94 -5.31 -5.48
CA LYS A 68 -3.19 -3.89 -5.76
C LYS A 68 -2.42 -2.98 -4.80
N ALA A 69 -2.39 -3.33 -3.51
CA ALA A 69 -1.64 -2.57 -2.50
C ALA A 69 -0.13 -2.55 -2.80
N LEU A 70 0.42 -3.72 -3.13
CA LEU A 70 1.84 -3.90 -3.47
C LEU A 70 2.22 -3.15 -4.74
N GLN A 71 1.42 -3.30 -5.80
CA GLN A 71 1.63 -2.61 -7.07
C GLN A 71 1.61 -1.09 -6.88
N SER A 72 0.71 -0.59 -6.04
CA SER A 72 0.62 0.85 -5.73
C SER A 72 1.88 1.36 -5.03
N ALA A 73 2.40 0.63 -4.04
CA ALA A 73 3.62 0.99 -3.31
C ALA A 73 4.85 0.96 -4.23
N THR A 74 5.00 -0.11 -5.02
CA THR A 74 6.10 -0.26 -5.97
C THR A 74 6.07 0.82 -7.06
N SER A 75 4.89 1.07 -7.64
CA SER A 75 4.71 2.11 -8.66
C SER A 75 5.03 3.51 -8.13
N LEU A 76 4.66 3.79 -6.88
CA LEU A 76 4.99 5.07 -6.24
C LEU A 76 6.50 5.22 -6.04
N ALA A 77 7.19 4.17 -5.59
CA ALA A 77 8.66 4.18 -5.44
C ALA A 77 9.37 4.34 -6.79
N GLN A 78 8.90 3.67 -7.83
CA GLN A 78 9.41 3.84 -9.20
C GLN A 78 9.19 5.26 -9.72
N ALA A 79 8.01 5.83 -9.50
CA ALA A 79 7.69 7.19 -9.90
C ALA A 79 8.56 8.22 -9.14
N ALA A 80 8.89 7.97 -7.87
CA ALA A 80 9.80 8.81 -7.11
C ALA A 80 11.21 8.83 -7.72
N LEU A 81 11.74 7.66 -8.13
CA LEU A 81 13.04 7.57 -8.81
C LEU A 81 13.11 8.41 -10.11
N GLN A 82 12.00 8.55 -10.80
CA GLN A 82 11.92 9.30 -12.06
C GLN A 82 11.74 10.82 -11.89
N GLN A 83 11.56 11.31 -10.65
CA GLN A 83 11.41 12.75 -10.42
C GLN A 83 12.71 13.50 -10.77
N PRO A 84 12.62 14.65 -11.48
CA PRO A 84 13.78 15.44 -11.89
C PRO A 84 14.26 16.38 -10.76
N CYS A 85 14.56 15.80 -9.60
CA CYS A 85 15.00 16.52 -8.41
C CYS A 85 16.06 15.72 -7.64
N SER A 86 16.60 16.28 -6.55
CA SER A 86 17.62 15.61 -5.76
C SER A 86 17.10 14.35 -5.05
N PRO A 87 17.97 13.40 -4.67
CA PRO A 87 17.55 12.15 -4.03
C PRO A 87 16.73 12.35 -2.75
N LEU A 88 17.08 13.32 -1.92
CA LEU A 88 16.29 13.64 -0.73
C LEU A 88 14.92 14.22 -1.07
N GLU A 89 14.83 15.02 -2.14
CA GLU A 89 13.56 15.53 -2.64
C GLU A 89 12.68 14.45 -3.27
N LYS A 90 13.27 13.44 -3.91
CA LYS A 90 12.55 12.24 -4.38
C LYS A 90 11.91 11.48 -3.21
N LEU A 91 12.65 11.27 -2.11
CA LEU A 91 12.12 10.66 -0.88
C LEU A 91 11.00 11.52 -0.27
N ARG A 92 11.17 12.85 -0.26
CA ARG A 92 10.15 13.79 0.20
C ARG A 92 8.88 13.68 -0.64
N TRP A 93 9.02 13.69 -1.96
CA TRP A 93 7.91 13.54 -2.90
C TRP A 93 7.14 12.23 -2.68
N LEU A 94 7.85 11.12 -2.51
CA LEU A 94 7.26 9.82 -2.18
C LEU A 94 6.41 9.89 -0.90
N LEU A 95 6.97 10.45 0.17
CA LEU A 95 6.28 10.56 1.46
C LEU A 95 5.09 11.52 1.42
N GLN A 96 5.16 12.62 0.64
CA GLN A 96 4.05 13.57 0.44
C GLN A 96 2.82 12.91 -0.19
N ILE A 97 3.00 11.85 -0.96
CA ILE A 97 1.89 11.09 -1.56
C ILE A 97 1.48 9.93 -0.65
N TYR A 98 2.48 9.18 -0.14
CA TYR A 98 2.24 7.98 0.65
C TYR A 98 1.54 8.26 1.98
N LEU A 99 2.04 9.22 2.77
CA LEU A 99 1.53 9.47 4.11
C LEU A 99 0.06 9.94 4.14
N PRO A 100 -0.39 10.91 3.32
CA PRO A 100 -1.80 11.25 3.24
C PRO A 100 -2.66 10.09 2.72
N GLY A 101 -2.18 9.35 1.70
CA GLY A 101 -2.87 8.18 1.17
C GLY A 101 -3.16 7.14 2.24
N MET A 102 -2.15 6.80 3.02
CA MET A 102 -2.25 5.88 4.15
C MET A 102 -3.16 6.43 5.27
N TRP A 103 -3.06 7.74 5.58
CA TRP A 103 -3.81 8.36 6.66
C TRP A 103 -5.31 8.38 6.40
N TYR A 104 -5.70 8.78 5.19
CA TYR A 104 -7.12 8.91 4.81
C TYR A 104 -7.75 7.62 4.27
N LYS A 105 -6.93 6.68 3.80
CA LYS A 105 -7.38 5.38 3.27
C LYS A 105 -6.45 4.26 3.75
N PRO A 106 -6.47 3.94 5.06
CA PRO A 106 -5.54 2.98 5.66
C PRO A 106 -5.81 1.52 5.27
N ASP A 107 -6.99 1.23 4.72
CA ASP A 107 -7.47 -0.14 4.53
C ASP A 107 -6.48 -1.03 3.78
N TYR A 108 -5.90 -0.53 2.69
CA TYR A 108 -4.91 -1.29 1.90
C TYR A 108 -3.63 -1.58 2.69
N ALA A 109 -3.14 -0.61 3.47
CA ALA A 109 -1.96 -0.80 4.30
C ALA A 109 -2.22 -1.81 5.44
N LEU A 110 -3.42 -1.78 6.03
CA LEU A 110 -3.83 -2.74 7.06
C LEU A 110 -4.00 -4.15 6.50
N VAL A 111 -4.58 -4.29 5.30
CA VAL A 111 -4.67 -5.59 4.62
C VAL A 111 -3.28 -6.14 4.32
N MET A 112 -2.32 -5.30 3.94
CA MET A 112 -0.93 -5.71 3.74
C MET A 112 -0.28 -6.22 5.02
N LEU A 113 -0.46 -5.49 6.14
CA LEU A 113 0.02 -5.93 7.45
C LEU A 113 -0.59 -7.27 7.86
N TYR A 114 -1.90 -7.44 7.64
CA TYR A 114 -2.58 -8.70 7.88
C TYR A 114 -2.00 -9.82 7.00
N ALA A 115 -1.82 -9.58 5.70
CA ALA A 115 -1.31 -10.57 4.76
C ALA A 115 0.09 -11.11 5.13
N LEU A 116 0.94 -10.25 5.68
CA LEU A 116 2.30 -10.63 6.08
C LEU A 116 2.36 -11.34 7.45
N ASN A 117 1.43 -11.07 8.37
CA ASN A 117 1.53 -11.48 9.76
C ASN A 117 0.48 -12.51 10.21
N SER A 118 -0.62 -12.69 9.45
CA SER A 118 -1.70 -13.61 9.82
C SER A 118 -1.43 -15.03 9.35
N GLU A 119 -1.70 -16.01 10.19
CA GLU A 119 -1.65 -17.44 9.85
C GLU A 119 -2.74 -17.84 8.86
N ASP A 120 -3.87 -17.10 8.83
CA ASP A 120 -4.99 -17.32 7.90
C ASP A 120 -4.66 -16.91 6.45
N THR A 121 -3.54 -16.23 6.22
CA THR A 121 -3.14 -15.84 4.87
C THR A 121 -2.68 -17.03 4.06
N PRO A 122 -3.28 -17.31 2.87
CA PRO A 122 -2.81 -18.36 1.98
C PRO A 122 -1.32 -18.20 1.68
N GLN A 123 -0.58 -19.32 1.65
CA GLN A 123 0.87 -19.31 1.47
C GLN A 123 1.27 -18.58 0.19
N GLU A 124 0.58 -18.83 -0.92
CA GLU A 124 0.83 -18.18 -2.22
C GLU A 124 0.70 -16.65 -2.15
N VAL A 125 -0.28 -16.13 -1.40
CA VAL A 125 -0.47 -14.69 -1.20
C VAL A 125 0.65 -14.11 -0.34
N ARG A 126 1.11 -14.85 0.67
CA ARG A 126 2.21 -14.44 1.53
C ARG A 126 3.53 -14.39 0.75
N GLU A 127 3.80 -15.40 -0.08
CA GLU A 127 4.98 -15.44 -0.94
C GLU A 127 4.98 -14.28 -1.94
N LEU A 128 3.85 -14.02 -2.60
CA LEU A 128 3.68 -12.85 -3.47
C LEU A 128 3.95 -11.54 -2.71
N ALA A 129 3.42 -11.41 -1.48
CA ALA A 129 3.63 -10.22 -0.66
C ALA A 129 5.10 -10.02 -0.32
N LEU A 130 5.83 -11.06 0.04
CA LEU A 130 7.25 -11.00 0.35
C LEU A 130 8.09 -10.62 -0.87
N GLU A 131 7.86 -11.23 -2.03
CA GLU A 131 8.60 -10.94 -3.26
C GLU A 131 8.39 -9.49 -3.73
N GLN A 132 7.16 -9.02 -3.73
CA GLN A 132 6.85 -7.64 -4.13
C GLN A 132 7.39 -6.61 -3.13
N SER A 133 7.33 -6.92 -1.82
CA SER A 133 7.93 -6.07 -0.79
C SER A 133 9.44 -5.94 -0.98
N LYS A 134 10.12 -7.03 -1.35
CA LYS A 134 11.56 -7.01 -1.67
C LYS A 134 11.87 -6.02 -2.80
N LEU A 135 11.09 -6.02 -3.87
CA LEU A 135 11.27 -5.05 -4.97
C LEU A 135 11.12 -3.61 -4.48
N THR A 136 10.08 -3.32 -3.68
CA THR A 136 9.87 -1.97 -3.13
C THR A 136 11.04 -1.55 -2.24
N LEU A 137 11.56 -2.44 -1.39
CA LEU A 137 12.72 -2.17 -0.56
C LEU A 137 13.99 -1.90 -1.39
N GLN A 138 14.19 -2.60 -2.50
CA GLN A 138 15.30 -2.33 -3.42
C GLN A 138 15.21 -0.92 -4.02
N LEU A 139 14.01 -0.44 -4.37
CA LEU A 139 13.81 0.93 -4.86
C LEU A 139 14.09 1.98 -3.78
N TYR A 140 13.66 1.73 -2.54
CA TYR A 140 14.00 2.62 -1.41
C TYR A 140 15.51 2.66 -1.15
N ARG A 141 16.17 1.48 -1.18
CA ARG A 141 17.62 1.38 -1.05
C ARG A 141 18.37 2.19 -2.12
N GLN A 142 17.90 2.12 -3.37
CA GLN A 142 18.47 2.91 -4.45
C GLN A 142 18.39 4.40 -4.16
N LEU A 143 17.22 4.92 -3.75
CA LEU A 143 17.05 6.34 -3.37
C LEU A 143 17.99 6.75 -2.23
N ILE A 144 18.19 5.87 -1.23
CA ILE A 144 19.07 6.10 -0.10
C ILE A 144 20.55 6.16 -0.55
N VAL A 145 20.99 5.21 -1.39
CA VAL A 145 22.36 5.18 -1.92
C VAL A 145 22.63 6.42 -2.77
N GLU A 146 21.74 6.77 -3.70
CA GLU A 146 21.85 8.01 -4.49
C GLU A 146 21.95 9.24 -3.58
N GLY A 147 21.19 9.27 -2.47
CA GLY A 147 21.23 10.36 -1.49
C GLY A 147 22.52 10.43 -0.68
N GLN A 148 23.12 9.28 -0.35
CA GLN A 148 24.44 9.21 0.30
C GLN A 148 25.54 9.72 -0.64
N GLU A 149 25.51 9.31 -1.90
CA GLU A 149 26.45 9.78 -2.93
C GLU A 149 26.33 11.29 -3.17
N ALA A 150 25.13 11.84 -3.08
CA ALA A 150 24.88 13.28 -3.17
C ALA A 150 25.21 14.06 -1.88
N GLY A 151 25.53 13.38 -0.77
CA GLY A 151 25.77 14.01 0.53
C GLY A 151 24.51 14.55 1.22
N GLU A 152 23.33 14.15 0.77
CA GLU A 152 22.02 14.59 1.30
C GLU A 152 21.43 13.62 2.33
N VAL A 153 21.85 12.35 2.28
CA VAL A 153 21.47 11.30 3.23
C VAL A 153 22.67 10.93 4.09
N VAL A 154 22.42 10.70 5.38
CA VAL A 154 23.42 10.33 6.36
C VAL A 154 24.24 9.11 5.91
N GLN A 155 25.56 9.15 6.12
CA GLN A 155 26.43 8.03 5.80
C GLN A 155 26.19 6.87 6.78
N GLY A 156 26.21 5.65 6.26
CA GLY A 156 25.98 4.43 7.03
C GLY A 156 25.68 3.24 6.11
N ASP A 157 25.33 2.12 6.72
CA ASP A 157 24.91 0.93 5.97
C ASP A 157 23.56 1.20 5.28
N PRO A 158 23.50 1.21 3.94
CA PRO A 158 22.26 1.52 3.20
C PRO A 158 21.16 0.50 3.46
N ASP A 159 21.48 -0.75 3.79
CA ASP A 159 20.47 -1.77 4.08
C ASP A 159 19.80 -1.48 5.43
N MET A 160 20.59 -1.06 6.43
CA MET A 160 20.05 -0.67 7.74
C MET A 160 19.25 0.62 7.68
N LEU A 161 19.67 1.59 6.88
CA LEU A 161 18.89 2.83 6.65
C LEU A 161 17.58 2.54 5.91
N THR A 162 17.60 1.64 4.93
CA THR A 162 16.40 1.18 4.22
C THR A 162 15.43 0.48 5.18
N LEU A 163 15.93 -0.39 6.04
CA LEU A 163 15.14 -1.07 7.06
C LEU A 163 14.49 -0.06 8.01
N ALA A 164 15.26 0.90 8.52
CA ALA A 164 14.75 1.95 9.42
C ALA A 164 13.68 2.81 8.75
N PHE A 165 13.90 3.22 7.50
CA PHE A 165 12.94 3.97 6.71
C PHE A 165 11.64 3.20 6.48
N ALA A 166 11.73 1.94 6.02
CA ALA A 166 10.59 1.08 5.80
C ALA A 166 9.83 0.78 7.10
N ALA A 167 10.55 0.53 8.21
CA ALA A 167 9.95 0.29 9.52
C ALA A 167 9.20 1.53 10.04
N CYS A 168 9.73 2.74 9.82
CA CYS A 168 9.05 3.98 10.16
C CYS A 168 7.72 4.13 9.41
N ILE A 169 7.74 3.92 8.09
CA ILE A 169 6.54 3.95 7.23
C ILE A 169 5.52 2.89 7.69
N GLN A 170 5.97 1.66 7.91
CA GLN A 170 5.13 0.56 8.35
C GLN A 170 4.55 0.79 9.75
N GLY A 171 5.36 1.31 10.67
CA GLY A 171 4.91 1.67 12.02
C GLY A 171 3.83 2.74 12.00
N LEU A 172 4.00 3.77 11.19
CA LEU A 172 2.96 4.79 10.97
C LEU A 172 1.68 4.18 10.40
N SER A 173 1.79 3.27 9.42
CA SER A 173 0.64 2.58 8.81
C SER A 173 -0.13 1.72 9.82
N SER A 174 0.56 1.01 10.70
CA SER A 174 -0.08 0.15 11.72
C SER A 174 -0.75 0.96 12.83
N SER A 175 -0.23 2.15 13.13
CA SER A 175 -0.67 2.98 14.24
C SER A 175 -1.75 4.00 13.88
N VAL A 176 -2.02 4.21 12.58
CA VAL A 176 -2.96 5.25 12.09
C VAL A 176 -4.36 5.17 12.69
N LEU A 177 -4.83 4.00 13.10
CA LEU A 177 -6.15 3.83 13.69
C LEU A 177 -6.22 4.17 15.19
N HIS A 178 -5.11 4.13 15.89
CA HIS A 178 -5.08 4.20 17.37
C HIS A 178 -4.31 5.40 17.91
N LEU A 179 -3.03 5.54 17.51
CA LEU A 179 -2.16 6.56 18.11
C LEU A 179 -2.61 8.00 17.90
N PRO A 180 -3.13 8.41 16.72
CA PRO A 180 -3.59 9.78 16.54
C PRO A 180 -4.68 10.17 17.52
N ARG A 181 -5.66 9.28 17.73
CA ARG A 181 -6.75 9.50 18.70
C ARG A 181 -6.24 9.58 20.12
N THR A 182 -5.24 8.77 20.48
CA THR A 182 -4.64 8.77 21.83
C THR A 182 -3.84 10.05 22.09
N LEU A 183 -3.14 10.56 21.06
CA LEU A 183 -2.30 11.74 21.15
C LEU A 183 -3.02 13.06 20.83
N GLY A 184 -4.28 13.01 20.35
CA GLY A 184 -5.02 14.19 19.89
C GLY A 184 -4.39 14.81 18.63
N VAL A 185 -3.80 13.98 17.74
CA VAL A 185 -3.18 14.42 16.49
C VAL A 185 -4.20 14.32 15.36
N ASP A 186 -4.43 15.44 14.70
CA ASP A 186 -5.27 15.54 13.52
C ASP A 186 -4.40 15.73 12.26
N GLY A 187 -4.68 14.93 11.21
CA GLY A 187 -4.01 15.01 9.92
C GLY A 187 -2.79 14.11 9.76
N SER A 188 -2.37 13.95 8.51
CA SER A 188 -1.24 13.12 8.10
C SER A 188 0.07 13.63 8.71
N PRO A 189 1.00 12.73 9.11
CA PRO A 189 2.33 13.12 9.53
C PRO A 189 3.05 13.95 8.47
N ASP A 190 3.84 14.92 8.92
CA ASP A 190 4.72 15.69 8.03
C ASP A 190 5.85 14.78 7.53
N PRO A 191 6.08 14.69 6.21
CA PRO A 191 7.20 13.97 5.61
C PRO A 191 8.56 14.31 6.23
N GLU A 192 8.78 15.56 6.66
CA GLU A 192 10.03 15.99 7.28
C GLU A 192 10.33 15.27 8.60
N ILE A 193 9.32 14.82 9.33
CA ILE A 193 9.52 14.03 10.55
C ILE A 193 10.15 12.67 10.21
N VAL A 194 9.68 12.03 9.16
CA VAL A 194 10.22 10.74 8.69
C VAL A 194 11.62 10.95 8.09
N LEU A 195 11.82 12.02 7.31
CA LEU A 195 13.10 12.30 6.66
C LEU A 195 14.23 12.65 7.65
N LYS A 196 13.90 13.12 8.86
CA LYS A 196 14.91 13.41 9.90
C LYS A 196 15.79 12.21 10.25
N ILE A 197 15.31 10.98 10.07
CA ILE A 197 16.12 9.77 10.31
C ILE A 197 17.16 9.52 9.22
N LEU A 198 16.99 10.13 8.04
CA LEU A 198 17.87 9.96 6.88
C LEU A 198 18.72 11.20 6.57
N LYS A 199 18.37 12.37 7.10
CA LYS A 199 19.00 13.63 6.72
C LYS A 199 20.41 13.73 7.28
N ALA A 200 21.36 14.11 6.41
CA ALA A 200 22.76 14.39 6.76
C ALA A 200 22.90 15.67 7.61
#